data_988fbde2fa24c802dc1a70476f099a9a
#
_entry.id   988fbde2fa24c802dc1a70476f099a9a
#
_cell.length_a   1.000
_cell.length_b   1.000
_cell.length_c   1.000
_cell.angle_alpha   90.00
_cell.angle_beta   90.00
_cell.angle_gamma   90.00
#
_symmetry.space_group_name_H-M   'P 1'
#
loop_
_entity.id
_entity.type
_entity.pdbx_description
1 polymer ?
#
loop_
_entity_poly.entity_id
_entity_poly.type
_entity_poly.pdbx_seq_one_letter_code
_entity_poly.pdbx_strand_id
1 'polypeptide(L)'
;LQLKDAKELLGDDYGNLYLYKNKDLSFTKYDSVGNQLGQLMLTFPYKIQSVNNPLNIVMFSENAQEIKFIDQNMNEIQKINLSSHFGFIKAVYAEDLQFAWMIDESNKTLIQYNFRSTSKISSFPFNINLTSLKDFLVYNNRVYILRENTFEVYSTKSALLYSAPISNSKKLRRINNDIWIFGSQTIDKFDGKDLSKIFEKKKKKIV
;
A
#
# COMPACT_ATOMS: atom_id res chain seq x y z
N LEU A 1 -16.07 12.83 -14.53
CA LEU A 1 -14.89 12.01 -14.24
C LEU A 1 -14.80 10.84 -15.25
N GLN A 2 -13.73 10.76 -16.03
CA GLN A 2 -13.48 9.64 -16.92
C GLN A 2 -12.53 8.64 -16.25
N LEU A 3 -13.04 7.43 -15.97
CA LEU A 3 -12.26 6.35 -15.33
C LEU A 3 -11.47 5.51 -16.35
N LYS A 4 -11.44 5.92 -17.63
CA LYS A 4 -10.67 5.24 -18.66
C LYS A 4 -9.17 5.25 -18.29
N ASP A 5 -8.53 4.09 -18.39
CA ASP A 5 -7.12 3.87 -18.05
C ASP A 5 -6.78 4.08 -16.55
N ALA A 6 -7.79 4.13 -15.68
CA ALA A 6 -7.59 4.19 -14.24
C ALA A 6 -6.92 2.90 -13.73
N LYS A 7 -5.78 3.03 -13.07
CA LYS A 7 -5.15 1.93 -12.35
C LYS A 7 -5.72 1.80 -10.93
N GLU A 8 -5.91 2.94 -10.28
CA GLU A 8 -6.40 2.99 -8.91
C GLU A 8 -7.32 4.20 -8.71
N LEU A 9 -8.43 3.98 -8.00
CA LEU A 9 -9.34 5.02 -7.52
C LEU A 9 -9.35 4.96 -6.00
N LEU A 10 -9.10 6.08 -5.34
CA LEU A 10 -9.03 6.20 -3.90
C LEU A 10 -9.95 7.32 -3.44
N GLY A 11 -10.47 7.22 -2.22
CA GLY A 11 -11.25 8.28 -1.58
C GLY A 11 -10.64 8.70 -0.25
N ASP A 12 -10.70 9.98 0.09
CA ASP A 12 -10.38 10.49 1.42
C ASP A 12 -11.62 10.64 2.30
N ASP A 13 -11.40 10.92 3.57
CA ASP A 13 -12.48 11.08 4.57
C ASP A 13 -13.28 12.40 4.39
N TYR A 14 -12.84 13.28 3.48
CA TYR A 14 -13.50 14.55 3.14
C TYR A 14 -14.37 14.45 1.88
N GLY A 15 -14.48 13.26 1.29
CA GLY A 15 -15.26 13.01 0.08
C GLY A 15 -14.57 13.35 -1.22
N ASN A 16 -13.27 13.63 -1.22
CA ASN A 16 -12.51 13.80 -2.44
C ASN A 16 -12.12 12.45 -3.03
N LEU A 17 -12.00 12.41 -4.35
CA LEU A 17 -11.56 11.26 -5.12
C LEU A 17 -10.21 11.51 -5.73
N TYR A 18 -9.36 10.47 -5.70
CA TYR A 18 -8.03 10.51 -6.30
C TYR A 18 -7.92 9.42 -7.35
N LEU A 19 -7.54 9.81 -8.55
CA LEU A 19 -7.39 8.92 -9.68
C LEU A 19 -5.92 8.80 -10.06
N TYR A 20 -5.39 7.59 -9.98
CA TYR A 20 -4.06 7.28 -10.48
C TYR A 20 -4.15 6.53 -11.80
N LYS A 21 -3.47 7.08 -12.82
CA LYS A 21 -3.34 6.47 -14.13
C LYS A 21 -1.88 6.09 -14.38
N ASN A 22 -1.66 4.83 -14.76
CA ASN A 22 -0.31 4.33 -14.98
C ASN A 22 0.23 4.65 -16.39
N LYS A 23 -0.67 4.93 -17.33
CA LYS A 23 -0.32 5.17 -18.75
C LYS A 23 0.41 6.50 -18.93
N ASP A 24 -0.10 7.54 -18.29
CA ASP A 24 0.45 8.90 -18.33
C ASP A 24 1.10 9.32 -17.02
N LEU A 25 1.19 8.38 -16.05
CA LEU A 25 1.75 8.61 -14.71
C LEU A 25 1.11 9.80 -13.99
N SER A 26 -0.18 10.03 -14.21
CA SER A 26 -0.90 11.13 -13.56
C SER A 26 -1.58 10.69 -12.26
N PHE A 27 -1.51 11.55 -11.26
CA PHE A 27 -2.26 11.42 -10.00
C PHE A 27 -3.10 12.67 -9.82
N THR A 28 -4.43 12.54 -9.93
CA THR A 28 -5.36 13.66 -10.03
C THR A 28 -6.39 13.61 -8.92
N LYS A 29 -6.60 14.73 -8.24
CA LYS A 29 -7.61 14.92 -7.20
C LYS A 29 -8.85 15.57 -7.77
N TYR A 30 -10.02 15.07 -7.36
CA TYR A 30 -11.34 15.59 -7.69
C TYR A 30 -12.16 15.81 -6.43
N ASP A 31 -13.08 16.78 -6.46
CA ASP A 31 -14.11 16.91 -5.43
C ASP A 31 -15.22 15.85 -5.58
N SER A 32 -16.18 15.86 -4.65
CA SER A 32 -17.32 14.92 -4.62
C SER A 32 -18.26 15.06 -5.82
N VAL A 33 -18.25 16.20 -6.52
CA VAL A 33 -19.07 16.46 -7.73
C VAL A 33 -18.31 16.23 -9.03
N GLY A 34 -16.99 15.91 -8.94
CA GLY A 34 -16.15 15.54 -10.07
C GLY A 34 -15.36 16.69 -10.70
N ASN A 35 -15.26 17.86 -10.06
CA ASN A 35 -14.37 18.92 -10.50
C ASN A 35 -12.93 18.57 -10.13
N GLN A 36 -12.00 18.83 -11.04
CA GLN A 36 -10.59 18.63 -10.78
C GLN A 36 -10.05 19.71 -9.83
N LEU A 37 -9.50 19.31 -8.70
CA LEU A 37 -8.89 20.19 -7.70
C LEU A 37 -7.38 20.33 -7.85
N GLY A 38 -6.71 19.29 -8.38
CA GLY A 38 -5.27 19.30 -8.57
C GLY A 38 -4.79 18.09 -9.33
N GLN A 39 -3.56 18.16 -9.85
CA GLN A 39 -2.92 17.08 -10.56
C GLN A 39 -1.41 17.12 -10.35
N LEU A 40 -0.84 15.93 -10.12
CA LEU A 40 0.60 15.71 -10.07
C LEU A 40 1.00 14.77 -11.22
N MET A 41 1.96 15.19 -12.01
CA MET A 41 2.61 14.32 -13.00
C MET A 41 3.81 13.66 -12.35
N LEU A 42 3.86 12.34 -12.43
CA LEU A 42 4.91 11.53 -11.83
C LEU A 42 5.92 11.09 -12.89
N THR A 43 7.18 10.94 -12.48
CA THR A 43 8.27 10.51 -13.39
C THR A 43 8.39 8.98 -13.48
N PHE A 44 7.89 8.26 -12.47
CA PHE A 44 7.93 6.82 -12.35
C PHE A 44 6.59 6.27 -11.87
N PRO A 45 6.32 4.97 -12.05
CA PRO A 45 5.18 4.34 -11.39
C PRO A 45 5.33 4.35 -9.88
N TYR A 46 4.25 4.75 -9.19
CA TYR A 46 4.17 4.72 -7.74
C TYR A 46 3.05 3.81 -7.27
N LYS A 47 3.25 3.25 -6.09
CA LYS A 47 2.22 2.64 -5.28
C LYS A 47 1.75 3.65 -4.25
N ILE A 48 0.46 3.97 -4.27
CA ILE A 48 -0.15 4.90 -3.32
C ILE A 48 -0.69 4.07 -2.17
N GLN A 49 -0.20 4.32 -0.97
CA GLN A 49 -0.61 3.54 0.19
C GLN A 49 -2.04 3.89 0.59
N SER A 50 -2.31 5.16 0.87
CA SER A 50 -3.61 5.67 1.29
C SER A 50 -3.71 7.16 1.01
N VAL A 51 -4.93 7.66 0.85
CA VAL A 51 -5.26 9.10 0.77
C VAL A 51 -6.17 9.55 1.91
N ASN A 52 -6.45 8.69 2.90
CA ASN A 52 -7.35 8.98 4.02
C ASN A 52 -6.91 10.24 4.77
N ASN A 53 -5.60 10.40 4.98
CA ASN A 53 -5.05 11.66 5.45
C ASN A 53 -4.48 12.46 4.27
N PRO A 54 -5.24 13.40 3.69
CA PRO A 54 -4.80 14.15 2.53
C PRO A 54 -3.65 15.14 2.83
N LEU A 55 -3.40 15.44 4.10
CA LEU A 55 -2.26 16.27 4.50
C LEU A 55 -0.91 15.58 4.32
N ASN A 56 -0.92 14.25 4.20
CA ASN A 56 0.29 13.46 4.04
C ASN A 56 0.01 12.15 3.28
N ILE A 57 -0.06 12.25 1.97
CA ILE A 57 -0.23 11.09 1.09
C ILE A 57 1.13 10.47 0.82
N VAL A 58 1.30 9.21 1.21
CA VAL A 58 2.56 8.48 1.04
C VAL A 58 2.51 7.65 -0.24
N MET A 59 3.55 7.82 -1.06
CA MET A 59 3.75 7.12 -2.31
C MET A 59 5.14 6.47 -2.35
N PHE A 60 5.23 5.24 -2.79
CA PHE A 60 6.50 4.53 -2.95
C PHE A 60 6.69 4.09 -4.40
N SER A 61 7.88 4.37 -4.95
CA SER A 61 8.31 3.83 -6.24
C SER A 61 9.41 2.79 -6.05
N GLU A 62 9.07 1.54 -6.39
CA GLU A 62 10.06 0.45 -6.39
C GLU A 62 11.14 0.69 -7.44
N ASN A 63 10.79 1.23 -8.61
CA ASN A 63 11.75 1.49 -9.69
C ASN A 63 12.72 2.63 -9.38
N ALA A 64 12.24 3.69 -8.76
CA ALA A 64 13.06 4.84 -8.38
C ALA A 64 13.73 4.67 -7.02
N GLN A 65 13.35 3.64 -6.23
CA GLN A 65 13.79 3.44 -4.85
C GLN A 65 13.61 4.71 -4.01
N GLU A 66 12.40 5.31 -4.10
CA GLU A 66 12.10 6.55 -3.38
C GLU A 66 10.71 6.55 -2.76
N ILE A 67 10.58 7.25 -1.63
CA ILE A 67 9.30 7.59 -1.02
C ILE A 67 9.03 9.06 -1.27
N LYS A 68 7.80 9.39 -1.69
CA LYS A 68 7.28 10.76 -1.79
C LYS A 68 6.15 10.98 -0.81
N PHE A 69 6.11 12.17 -0.28
CA PHE A 69 5.03 12.70 0.56
C PHE A 69 4.37 13.86 -0.17
N ILE A 70 3.05 13.77 -0.35
CA ILE A 70 2.26 14.75 -1.11
C ILE A 70 1.22 15.36 -0.17
N ASP A 71 1.04 16.67 -0.24
CA ASP A 71 0.01 17.39 0.51
C ASP A 71 -1.38 17.35 -0.17
N GLN A 72 -2.37 17.93 0.50
CA GLN A 72 -3.74 18.03 0.00
C GLN A 72 -3.89 18.85 -1.30
N ASN A 73 -2.91 19.69 -1.63
CA ASN A 73 -2.87 20.53 -2.83
C ASN A 73 -2.08 19.87 -3.96
N MET A 74 -1.68 18.59 -3.78
CA MET A 74 -0.88 17.81 -4.73
C MET A 74 0.57 18.30 -4.86
N ASN A 75 1.10 19.04 -3.88
CA ASN A 75 2.50 19.44 -3.84
C ASN A 75 3.35 18.36 -3.17
N GLU A 76 4.58 18.17 -3.69
CA GLU A 76 5.58 17.33 -3.03
C GLU A 76 6.09 18.05 -1.77
N ILE A 77 5.87 17.44 -0.59
CA ILE A 77 6.33 17.97 0.71
C ILE A 77 7.75 17.48 1.00
N GLN A 78 8.00 16.20 0.69
CA GLN A 78 9.27 15.53 1.00
C GLN A 78 9.51 14.40 0.01
N LYS A 79 10.77 14.17 -0.29
CA LYS A 79 11.25 13.01 -1.04
C LYS A 79 12.43 12.37 -0.33
N ILE A 80 12.41 11.03 -0.20
CA ILE A 80 13.47 10.26 0.43
C ILE A 80 13.98 9.25 -0.58
N ASN A 81 15.26 9.33 -0.92
CA ASN A 81 15.95 8.33 -1.71
C ASN A 81 16.44 7.20 -0.79
N LEU A 82 16.03 5.97 -1.08
CA LEU A 82 16.33 4.80 -0.27
C LEU A 82 17.63 4.11 -0.70
N SER A 83 18.03 4.24 -1.97
CA SER A 83 19.17 3.52 -2.52
C SER A 83 20.52 3.96 -1.93
N SER A 84 20.58 5.15 -1.31
CA SER A 84 21.80 5.64 -0.64
C SER A 84 22.06 5.01 0.73
N HIS A 85 21.05 4.37 1.34
CA HIS A 85 21.10 3.92 2.73
C HIS A 85 20.70 2.45 2.93
N PHE A 86 20.05 1.85 1.92
CA PHE A 86 19.51 0.50 2.02
C PHE A 86 19.88 -0.32 0.78
N GLY A 87 19.62 -1.62 0.83
CA GLY A 87 19.61 -2.46 -0.35
C GLY A 87 18.38 -2.17 -1.24
N PHE A 88 17.95 -3.15 -2.00
CA PHE A 88 16.75 -2.99 -2.82
C PHE A 88 15.50 -3.12 -1.95
N ILE A 89 14.81 -2.01 -1.76
CA ILE A 89 13.54 -1.97 -1.02
C ILE A 89 12.41 -2.46 -1.92
N LYS A 90 11.81 -3.58 -1.56
CA LYS A 90 10.71 -4.22 -2.30
C LYS A 90 9.36 -3.60 -2.00
N ALA A 91 9.14 -3.20 -0.75
CA ALA A 91 7.87 -2.65 -0.32
C ALA A 91 8.05 -1.70 0.86
N VAL A 92 7.17 -0.70 0.93
CA VAL A 92 7.10 0.28 2.01
C VAL A 92 5.67 0.34 2.53
N TYR A 93 5.52 0.40 3.85
CA TYR A 93 4.27 0.66 4.55
C TYR A 93 4.50 1.77 5.57
N ALA A 94 3.94 2.96 5.32
CA ALA A 94 3.95 4.04 6.30
C ALA A 94 2.93 3.72 7.40
N GLU A 95 3.43 3.56 8.63
CA GLU A 95 2.60 3.24 9.79
C GLU A 95 1.83 4.48 10.25
N ASP A 96 2.52 5.62 10.24
CA ASP A 96 1.99 6.92 10.61
C ASP A 96 2.75 8.07 9.88
N LEU A 97 2.70 9.27 10.44
CA LEU A 97 3.40 10.47 9.91
C LEU A 97 4.91 10.50 10.20
N GLN A 98 5.45 9.48 10.83
CA GLN A 98 6.82 9.46 11.33
C GLN A 98 7.56 8.16 10.99
N PHE A 99 6.85 7.03 11.02
CA PHE A 99 7.44 5.71 10.87
C PHE A 99 6.95 4.99 9.63
N ALA A 100 7.87 4.27 9.01
CA ALA A 100 7.57 3.33 7.95
C ALA A 100 8.25 1.98 8.21
N TRP A 101 7.58 0.92 7.76
CA TRP A 101 8.16 -0.41 7.64
C TRP A 101 8.58 -0.63 6.20
N MET A 102 9.77 -1.21 6.01
CA MET A 102 10.33 -1.48 4.69
C MET A 102 10.83 -2.92 4.63
N ILE A 103 10.60 -3.58 3.49
CA ILE A 103 11.21 -4.88 3.20
C ILE A 103 12.40 -4.65 2.29
N ASP A 104 13.59 -4.88 2.82
CA ASP A 104 14.85 -4.88 2.07
C ASP A 104 15.10 -6.29 1.53
N GLU A 105 14.85 -6.47 0.24
CA GLU A 105 14.96 -7.76 -0.43
C GLU A 105 16.42 -8.20 -0.58
N SER A 106 17.34 -7.27 -0.83
CA SER A 106 18.77 -7.57 -0.98
C SER A 106 19.40 -8.07 0.31
N ASN A 107 19.07 -7.40 1.43
CA ASN A 107 19.62 -7.73 2.74
C ASN A 107 18.74 -8.71 3.52
N LYS A 108 17.58 -9.11 2.99
CA LYS A 108 16.61 -10.00 3.62
C LYS A 108 16.23 -9.53 5.02
N THR A 109 15.87 -8.25 5.14
CA THR A 109 15.50 -7.62 6.41
C THR A 109 14.19 -6.88 6.33
N LEU A 110 13.47 -6.88 7.45
CA LEU A 110 12.36 -5.99 7.73
C LEU A 110 12.89 -4.83 8.58
N ILE A 111 12.73 -3.62 8.10
CA ILE A 111 13.29 -2.42 8.71
C ILE A 111 12.16 -1.52 9.18
N GLN A 112 12.24 -1.05 10.42
CA GLN A 112 11.45 0.09 10.88
C GLN A 112 12.32 1.36 10.77
N TYR A 113 11.81 2.33 10.06
CA TYR A 113 12.52 3.56 9.70
C TYR A 113 11.75 4.79 10.12
N ASN A 114 12.43 5.73 10.76
CA ASN A 114 11.89 7.05 11.05
C ASN A 114 12.30 7.99 9.92
N PHE A 115 11.33 8.43 9.11
CA PHE A 115 11.60 9.27 7.96
C PHE A 115 11.74 10.77 8.32
N ARG A 116 11.35 11.21 9.53
CA ARG A 116 11.62 12.57 10.00
C ARG A 116 13.06 12.75 10.45
N SER A 117 13.56 11.82 11.27
CA SER A 117 14.95 11.84 11.73
C SER A 117 15.91 11.14 10.76
N THR A 118 15.42 10.59 9.66
CA THR A 118 16.18 9.80 8.67
C THR A 118 17.02 8.70 9.31
N SER A 119 16.47 8.01 10.30
CA SER A 119 17.18 7.00 11.08
C SER A 119 16.49 5.64 11.07
N LYS A 120 17.29 4.59 11.04
CA LYS A 120 16.83 3.23 11.22
C LYS A 120 16.58 2.97 12.71
N ILE A 121 15.35 2.61 13.07
CA ILE A 121 14.94 2.31 14.45
C ILE A 121 15.24 0.87 14.80
N SER A 122 14.83 -0.05 13.94
CA SER A 122 15.04 -1.48 14.13
C SER A 122 15.21 -2.20 12.80
N SER A 123 15.82 -3.38 12.86
CA SER A 123 15.99 -4.26 11.70
C SER A 123 15.93 -5.69 12.17
N PHE A 124 15.12 -6.50 11.51
CA PHE A 124 14.91 -7.91 11.82
C PHE A 124 15.25 -8.76 10.59
N PRO A 125 15.90 -9.91 10.74
CA PRO A 125 16.02 -10.88 9.64
C PRO A 125 14.64 -11.24 9.11
N PHE A 126 14.41 -11.06 7.81
CA PHE A 126 13.11 -11.30 7.19
C PHE A 126 13.30 -11.96 5.82
N ASN A 127 13.58 -13.25 5.85
CA ASN A 127 13.86 -14.04 4.67
C ASN A 127 12.62 -14.84 4.25
N ILE A 128 11.70 -14.21 3.54
CA ILE A 128 10.52 -14.83 2.95
C ILE A 128 10.57 -14.70 1.43
N ASN A 129 9.82 -15.56 0.73
CA ASN A 129 9.65 -15.38 -0.70
C ASN A 129 8.80 -14.13 -0.97
N LEU A 130 9.27 -13.19 -1.79
CA LEU A 130 8.57 -11.96 -2.17
C LEU A 130 8.00 -12.01 -3.60
N THR A 131 8.05 -13.16 -4.24
CA THR A 131 7.44 -13.36 -5.58
C THR A 131 5.95 -13.07 -5.54
N SER A 132 5.46 -12.36 -6.53
CA SER A 132 4.03 -11.98 -6.67
C SER A 132 3.49 -11.15 -5.50
N LEU A 133 4.34 -10.41 -4.79
CA LEU A 133 3.91 -9.50 -3.73
C LEU A 133 2.99 -8.41 -4.32
N LYS A 134 1.77 -8.35 -3.85
CA LYS A 134 0.78 -7.32 -4.23
C LYS A 134 0.75 -6.18 -3.22
N ASP A 135 0.67 -6.54 -1.94
CA ASP A 135 0.62 -5.56 -0.86
C ASP A 135 1.23 -6.10 0.44
N PHE A 136 1.59 -5.17 1.31
CA PHE A 136 2.18 -5.49 2.59
C PHE A 136 1.78 -4.44 3.61
N LEU A 137 1.62 -4.89 4.85
CA LEU A 137 1.22 -4.06 5.99
C LEU A 137 1.84 -4.64 7.26
N VAL A 138 2.22 -3.79 8.20
CA VAL A 138 2.68 -4.20 9.53
C VAL A 138 1.77 -3.61 10.59
N TYR A 139 1.30 -4.45 11.49
CA TYR A 139 0.48 -4.05 12.63
C TYR A 139 0.60 -5.06 13.76
N ASN A 140 0.70 -4.58 14.99
CA ASN A 140 0.75 -5.38 16.21
C ASN A 140 1.79 -6.52 16.16
N ASN A 141 3.04 -6.18 15.79
CA ASN A 141 4.17 -7.09 15.63
C ASN A 141 3.93 -8.24 14.63
N ARG A 142 2.99 -8.07 13.72
CA ARG A 142 2.70 -9.01 12.64
C ARG A 142 2.89 -8.33 11.29
N VAL A 143 3.39 -9.10 10.34
CA VAL A 143 3.60 -8.68 8.95
C VAL A 143 2.57 -9.40 8.09
N TYR A 144 1.70 -8.65 7.47
CA TYR A 144 0.65 -9.13 6.59
C TYR A 144 1.11 -9.01 5.15
N ILE A 145 1.13 -10.11 4.44
CA ILE A 145 1.60 -10.23 3.07
C ILE A 145 0.44 -10.65 2.17
N LEU A 146 0.17 -9.88 1.15
CA LEU A 146 -0.76 -10.22 0.10
C LEU A 146 0.00 -10.57 -1.17
N ARG A 147 -0.22 -11.78 -1.67
CA ARG A 147 0.30 -12.27 -2.96
C ARG A 147 -0.83 -12.42 -3.97
N GLU A 148 -0.49 -12.93 -5.14
CA GLU A 148 -1.46 -13.24 -6.20
C GLU A 148 -2.60 -14.13 -5.71
N ASN A 149 -2.27 -15.23 -5.03
CA ASN A 149 -3.21 -16.29 -4.67
C ASN A 149 -3.22 -16.65 -3.18
N THR A 150 -2.44 -15.93 -2.35
CA THR A 150 -2.35 -16.21 -0.92
C THR A 150 -2.32 -14.94 -0.08
N PHE A 151 -2.94 -15.05 1.08
CA PHE A 151 -2.77 -14.10 2.18
C PHE A 151 -2.02 -14.80 3.30
N GLU A 152 -0.94 -14.18 3.76
CA GLU A 152 -0.04 -14.75 4.75
C GLU A 152 0.21 -13.75 5.88
N VAL A 153 0.36 -14.26 7.10
CA VAL A 153 0.73 -13.48 8.27
C VAL A 153 2.00 -14.06 8.87
N TYR A 154 2.99 -13.22 9.05
CA TYR A 154 4.27 -13.56 9.67
C TYR A 154 4.45 -12.79 10.97
N SER A 155 5.28 -13.32 11.86
CA SER A 155 5.90 -12.49 12.90
C SER A 155 6.96 -11.58 12.26
N THR A 156 7.38 -10.54 12.97
CA THR A 156 8.51 -9.68 12.55
C THR A 156 9.84 -10.46 12.45
N LYS A 157 9.90 -11.67 13.00
CA LYS A 157 11.05 -12.60 12.93
C LYS A 157 10.89 -13.69 11.86
N SER A 158 10.09 -13.47 10.83
CA SER A 158 9.87 -14.36 9.69
C SER A 158 9.13 -15.69 9.98
N ALA A 159 8.63 -15.92 11.17
CA ALA A 159 7.82 -17.11 11.44
C ALA A 159 6.45 -16.98 10.79
N LEU A 160 6.03 -17.95 9.96
CA LEU A 160 4.69 -18.00 9.40
C LEU A 160 3.69 -18.34 10.52
N LEU A 161 2.71 -17.45 10.72
CA LEU A 161 1.67 -17.59 11.74
C LEU A 161 0.33 -18.03 11.16
N TYR A 162 0.03 -17.62 9.92
CA TYR A 162 -1.21 -17.93 9.23
C TYR A 162 -1.01 -17.89 7.72
N SER A 163 -1.73 -18.75 7.00
CA SER A 163 -1.79 -18.69 5.54
C SER A 163 -3.15 -19.18 5.06
N ALA A 164 -3.73 -18.47 4.11
CA ALA A 164 -4.98 -18.85 3.46
C ALA A 164 -4.95 -18.55 1.96
N PRO A 165 -5.63 -19.37 1.13
CA PRO A 165 -5.82 -19.05 -0.26
C PRO A 165 -6.77 -17.86 -0.41
N ILE A 166 -6.45 -16.98 -1.36
CA ILE A 166 -7.26 -15.82 -1.70
C ILE A 166 -7.23 -15.61 -3.20
N SER A 167 -8.21 -14.93 -3.78
CA SER A 167 -8.26 -14.70 -5.21
C SER A 167 -8.65 -13.27 -5.55
N ASN A 168 -8.11 -12.75 -6.66
CA ASN A 168 -8.44 -11.42 -7.19
C ASN A 168 -8.19 -10.25 -6.23
N SER A 169 -7.41 -10.46 -5.20
CA SER A 169 -7.11 -9.46 -4.16
C SER A 169 -6.02 -8.49 -4.64
N LYS A 170 -6.12 -7.23 -4.19
CA LYS A 170 -5.26 -6.15 -4.66
C LYS A 170 -4.60 -5.36 -3.55
N LYS A 171 -5.29 -5.18 -2.41
CA LYS A 171 -4.87 -4.21 -1.40
C LYS A 171 -5.26 -4.63 0.00
N LEU A 172 -4.36 -4.36 0.95
CA LEU A 172 -4.59 -4.49 2.39
C LEU A 172 -4.97 -3.13 2.97
N ARG A 173 -5.87 -3.14 3.95
CA ARG A 173 -6.18 -1.99 4.80
C ARG A 173 -6.38 -2.45 6.23
N ARG A 174 -5.84 -1.68 7.16
CA ARG A 174 -6.21 -1.81 8.57
C ARG A 174 -7.42 -0.93 8.85
N ILE A 175 -8.47 -1.50 9.39
CA ILE A 175 -9.64 -0.78 9.90
C ILE A 175 -9.85 -1.26 11.32
N ASN A 176 -9.62 -0.39 12.29
CA ASN A 176 -9.53 -0.72 13.72
C ASN A 176 -8.44 -1.78 13.99
N ASN A 177 -8.82 -2.94 14.50
CA ASN A 177 -7.91 -4.06 14.80
C ASN A 177 -7.92 -5.15 13.73
N ASP A 178 -8.77 -5.03 12.72
CA ASP A 178 -8.95 -6.00 11.67
C ASP A 178 -8.14 -5.64 10.42
N ILE A 179 -7.71 -6.64 9.68
CA ILE A 179 -7.09 -6.47 8.37
C ILE A 179 -8.12 -6.78 7.30
N TRP A 180 -8.42 -5.80 6.49
CA TRP A 180 -9.34 -5.90 5.37
C TRP A 180 -8.57 -6.09 4.07
N ILE A 181 -9.07 -6.98 3.23
CA ILE A 181 -8.45 -7.36 1.98
C ILE A 181 -9.42 -7.02 0.86
N PHE A 182 -9.05 -6.03 0.07
CA PHE A 182 -9.87 -5.55 -1.04
C PHE A 182 -9.40 -6.17 -2.35
N GLY A 183 -10.33 -6.79 -3.04
CA GLY A 183 -10.14 -7.34 -4.36
C GLY A 183 -10.95 -6.63 -5.45
N SER A 184 -10.89 -7.13 -6.68
CA SER A 184 -11.68 -6.59 -7.79
C SER A 184 -13.18 -6.84 -7.62
N GLN A 185 -13.55 -7.94 -6.96
CA GLN A 185 -14.93 -8.41 -6.79
C GLN A 185 -15.18 -9.02 -5.41
N THR A 186 -14.21 -8.94 -4.51
CA THR A 186 -14.26 -9.53 -3.17
C THR A 186 -13.82 -8.53 -2.13
N ILE A 187 -14.36 -8.68 -0.94
CA ILE A 187 -13.86 -8.06 0.28
C ILE A 187 -13.79 -9.16 1.33
N ASP A 188 -12.60 -9.39 1.85
CA ASP A 188 -12.35 -10.36 2.91
C ASP A 188 -11.83 -9.62 4.15
N LYS A 189 -12.05 -10.21 5.32
CA LYS A 189 -11.63 -9.67 6.62
C LYS A 189 -10.90 -10.71 7.42
N PHE A 190 -9.74 -10.36 7.97
CA PHE A 190 -8.98 -11.16 8.93
C PHE A 190 -9.02 -10.49 10.29
N ASP A 191 -9.55 -11.18 11.29
CA ASP A 191 -9.77 -10.67 12.64
C ASP A 191 -8.61 -10.95 13.62
N GLY A 192 -7.51 -11.47 13.09
CA GLY A 192 -6.32 -11.88 13.86
C GLY A 192 -6.23 -13.38 14.09
N LYS A 193 -7.29 -14.14 13.76
CA LYS A 193 -7.37 -15.61 13.86
C LYS A 193 -7.81 -16.23 12.54
N ASP A 194 -8.95 -15.78 12.00
CA ASP A 194 -9.58 -16.37 10.85
C ASP A 194 -9.85 -15.35 9.74
N LEU A 195 -9.83 -15.85 8.51
CA LEU A 195 -10.19 -15.12 7.31
C LEU A 195 -11.66 -15.39 6.97
N SER A 196 -12.47 -14.34 6.90
CA SER A 196 -13.88 -14.41 6.52
C SER A 196 -14.16 -13.58 5.28
N LYS A 197 -14.96 -14.13 4.37
CA LYS A 197 -15.45 -13.41 3.19
C LYS A 197 -16.63 -12.54 3.58
N ILE A 198 -16.50 -11.22 3.40
CA ILE A 198 -17.52 -10.22 3.73
C ILE A 198 -18.40 -9.93 2.51
N PHE A 199 -17.80 -9.88 1.32
CA PHE A 199 -18.48 -9.57 0.09
C PHE A 199 -17.90 -10.32 -1.10
N GLU A 200 -18.78 -10.79 -2.01
CA GLU A 200 -18.40 -11.33 -3.31
C GLU A 200 -19.44 -10.96 -4.36
N LYS A 201 -19.01 -10.28 -5.41
CA LYS A 201 -19.87 -9.97 -6.55
C LYS A 201 -20.12 -11.25 -7.35
N LYS A 202 -21.36 -11.75 -7.33
CA LYS A 202 -21.77 -12.88 -8.17
C LYS A 202 -21.70 -12.49 -9.64
N LYS A 203 -21.05 -13.29 -10.47
CA LYS A 203 -21.15 -13.15 -11.92
C LYS A 203 -22.63 -13.37 -12.31
N LYS A 204 -23.27 -12.40 -12.97
CA LYS A 204 -24.55 -12.67 -13.65
C LYS A 204 -24.27 -13.78 -14.68
N LYS A 205 -24.90 -14.94 -14.50
CA LYS A 205 -25.01 -15.90 -15.62
C LYS A 205 -25.82 -15.19 -16.71
N ILE A 206 -25.17 -14.91 -17.82
CA ILE A 206 -25.88 -14.57 -19.07
C ILE A 206 -26.42 -15.92 -19.54
N VAL A 207 -27.75 -16.07 -19.41
CA VAL A 207 -28.50 -17.19 -19.98
C VAL A 207 -28.76 -16.86 -21.44
#